data_e167d4137c6173275eac301f1f3a01d7
#
_entry.id   e167d4137c6173275eac301f1f3a01d7
#
_cell.length_a   1.000
_cell.length_b   1.000
_cell.length_c   1.000
_cell.angle_alpha   90.00
_cell.angle_beta   90.00
_cell.angle_gamma   90.00
#
_symmetry.space_group_name_H-M   'P 1'
#
loop_
_entity.id
_entity.type
_entity.pdbx_description
1 polymer ?
#
loop_
_entity_poly.entity_id
_entity_poly.type
_entity_poly.pdbx_seq_one_letter_code
_entity_poly.pdbx_strand_id
1 'polypeptide(L)'
;VPADQASEFLALHSGAGFVIPNAWDAGTARILEQVGFPAVATTSAGIAWSYGVPDGGALDPGVMFERVAEIAAAVGVPVSADLEAGYGDTAGEVGRTVALAAELGIVGGNIEDASAGVLFPVEEAAERLAAARAAAPTGSFVLNARTDAYFIGTAEDPFAETVERAQRYVEAGADCIFVPGVKDEDTIRRLVAEIPAPLNVVAGLVAPVIPAPTLFSLGVKRVSVGGSLARAALSAVERAGRELIETGTLDFLDASLGYGDVQRRLGA
;
A
#
# COMPACT_ATOMS: atom_id res chain seq x y z
N VAL A 1 10.67 -17.26 -2.72
CA VAL A 1 10.39 -16.58 -1.44
C VAL A 1 10.42 -17.63 -0.35
N PRO A 2 11.07 -17.42 0.80
CA PRO A 2 10.92 -18.30 1.93
C PRO A 2 9.43 -18.36 2.32
N ALA A 3 8.87 -19.56 2.40
CA ALA A 3 7.48 -19.77 2.84
C ALA A 3 7.19 -19.13 4.23
N ASP A 4 8.24 -18.88 5.00
CA ASP A 4 8.20 -18.19 6.30
C ASP A 4 7.73 -16.73 6.18
N GLN A 5 8.22 -15.95 5.22
CA GLN A 5 7.87 -14.51 5.11
C GLN A 5 6.39 -14.26 4.82
N ALA A 6 5.75 -15.08 3.97
CA ALA A 6 4.33 -14.95 3.70
C ALA A 6 3.49 -15.28 4.94
N SER A 7 3.88 -16.33 5.68
CA SER A 7 3.23 -16.73 6.93
C SER A 7 3.42 -15.68 8.02
N GLU A 8 4.61 -15.12 8.17
CA GLU A 8 4.91 -14.03 9.10
C GLU A 8 4.07 -12.79 8.77
N PHE A 9 3.99 -12.44 7.47
CA PHE A 9 3.19 -11.30 7.05
C PHE A 9 1.69 -11.51 7.30
N LEU A 10 1.17 -12.69 7.03
CA LEU A 10 -0.22 -13.03 7.32
C LEU A 10 -0.51 -12.95 8.82
N ALA A 11 0.41 -13.42 9.67
CA ALA A 11 0.28 -13.39 11.13
C ALA A 11 0.16 -11.96 11.70
N LEU A 12 0.78 -10.97 11.07
CA LEU A 12 0.64 -9.55 11.48
C LEU A 12 -0.82 -9.08 11.44
N HIS A 13 -1.62 -9.59 10.49
CA HIS A 13 -3.03 -9.21 10.34
C HIS A 13 -3.94 -9.80 11.43
N SER A 14 -3.46 -10.81 12.18
CA SER A 14 -4.18 -11.40 13.31
C SER A 14 -3.75 -10.83 14.67
N GLY A 15 -2.73 -9.96 14.69
CA GLY A 15 -2.16 -9.36 15.89
C GLY A 15 -2.93 -8.16 16.43
N ALA A 16 -2.24 -7.37 17.26
CA ALA A 16 -2.77 -6.13 17.85
C ALA A 16 -2.96 -5.00 16.81
N GLY A 17 -2.47 -5.18 15.60
CA GLY A 17 -2.40 -4.20 14.53
C GLY A 17 -0.98 -3.73 14.28
N PHE A 18 -0.68 -3.33 13.04
CA PHE A 18 0.65 -2.87 12.63
C PHE A 18 0.57 -1.72 11.63
N VAL A 19 1.58 -0.87 11.65
CA VAL A 19 1.81 0.13 10.60
C VAL A 19 2.69 -0.51 9.54
N ILE A 20 2.28 -0.38 8.28
CA ILE A 20 3.09 -0.77 7.13
C ILE A 20 3.44 0.50 6.33
N PRO A 21 4.70 0.97 6.40
CA PRO A 21 5.13 2.13 5.65
C PRO A 21 5.31 1.78 4.18
N ASN A 22 5.15 2.78 3.31
CA ASN A 22 5.25 2.59 1.87
C ASN A 22 6.56 3.17 1.33
N ALA A 23 7.38 2.31 0.72
CA ALA A 23 8.61 2.66 0.02
C ALA A 23 8.36 2.86 -1.48
N TRP A 24 9.23 3.62 -2.13
CA TRP A 24 9.20 3.87 -3.58
C TRP A 24 10.52 3.54 -4.29
N ASP A 25 11.55 3.18 -3.52
CA ASP A 25 12.84 2.70 -4.01
C ASP A 25 13.54 1.83 -2.96
N ALA A 26 14.63 1.18 -3.35
CA ALA A 26 15.43 0.32 -2.50
C ALA A 26 16.03 1.06 -1.29
N GLY A 27 16.41 2.34 -1.46
CA GLY A 27 17.00 3.15 -0.40
C GLY A 27 16.01 3.44 0.72
N THR A 28 14.80 3.87 0.37
CA THR A 28 13.73 4.12 1.34
C THR A 28 13.26 2.83 2.03
N ALA A 29 13.19 1.71 1.29
CA ALA A 29 12.85 0.41 1.88
C ALA A 29 13.85 -0.01 2.97
N ARG A 30 15.16 0.08 2.70
CA ARG A 30 16.23 -0.21 3.68
C ARG A 30 16.16 0.66 4.92
N ILE A 31 15.89 1.97 4.75
CA ILE A 31 15.72 2.88 5.88
C ILE A 31 14.54 2.46 6.74
N LEU A 32 13.40 2.12 6.14
CA LEU A 32 12.20 1.69 6.85
C LEU A 32 12.41 0.38 7.60
N GLU A 33 13.07 -0.60 6.99
CA GLU A 33 13.46 -1.84 7.67
C GLU A 33 14.36 -1.56 8.89
N GLN A 34 15.39 -0.70 8.75
CA GLN A 34 16.30 -0.36 9.85
C GLN A 34 15.64 0.45 10.97
N VAL A 35 14.58 1.18 10.68
CA VAL A 35 13.72 1.84 11.71
C VAL A 35 13.01 0.78 12.55
N GLY A 36 12.84 -0.45 12.04
CA GLY A 36 12.28 -1.58 12.77
C GLY A 36 10.85 -1.95 12.37
N PHE A 37 10.39 -1.53 11.20
CA PHE A 37 9.09 -1.97 10.70
C PHE A 37 9.11 -3.46 10.34
N PRO A 38 8.09 -4.24 10.77
CA PRO A 38 8.04 -5.69 10.54
C PRO A 38 7.71 -6.08 9.09
N ALA A 39 7.26 -5.15 8.30
CA ALA A 39 6.96 -5.29 6.87
C ALA A 39 6.98 -3.93 6.19
N VAL A 40 7.18 -3.90 4.88
CA VAL A 40 7.16 -2.71 4.04
C VAL A 40 6.16 -2.89 2.90
N ALA A 41 5.41 -1.86 2.56
CA ALA A 41 4.62 -1.84 1.33
C ALA A 41 5.31 -0.99 0.26
N THR A 42 4.95 -1.16 -1.01
CA THR A 42 5.29 -0.19 -2.06
C THR A 42 4.19 0.86 -2.20
N THR A 43 4.42 1.88 -2.99
CA THR A 43 3.42 2.88 -3.39
C THR A 43 3.59 3.21 -4.86
N SER A 44 2.56 2.92 -5.67
CA SER A 44 2.52 3.26 -7.09
C SER A 44 2.76 4.75 -7.30
N ALA A 45 2.07 5.60 -6.53
CA ALA A 45 2.23 7.05 -6.55
C ALA A 45 3.68 7.49 -6.28
N GLY A 46 4.30 6.97 -5.22
CA GLY A 46 5.69 7.33 -4.87
C GLY A 46 6.68 6.90 -5.93
N ILE A 47 6.48 5.71 -6.51
CA ILE A 47 7.30 5.22 -7.63
C ILE A 47 7.13 6.13 -8.84
N ALA A 48 5.90 6.42 -9.29
CA ALA A 48 5.63 7.30 -10.42
C ALA A 48 6.27 8.69 -10.22
N TRP A 49 6.10 9.29 -9.05
CA TRP A 49 6.70 10.60 -8.74
C TRP A 49 8.24 10.57 -8.78
N SER A 50 8.88 9.46 -8.42
CA SER A 50 10.34 9.32 -8.52
C SER A 50 10.86 9.34 -9.97
N TYR A 51 9.99 9.01 -10.93
CA TYR A 51 10.23 9.15 -12.38
C TYR A 51 9.76 10.50 -12.95
N GLY A 52 9.20 11.40 -12.12
CA GLY A 52 8.71 12.70 -12.56
C GLY A 52 7.39 12.65 -13.32
N VAL A 53 6.62 11.59 -13.18
CA VAL A 53 5.29 11.42 -13.82
C VAL A 53 4.18 11.38 -12.76
N PRO A 54 2.95 11.78 -13.10
CA PRO A 54 1.82 11.70 -12.17
C PRO A 54 1.44 10.24 -11.90
N ASP A 55 0.76 10.02 -10.77
CA ASP A 55 0.13 8.75 -10.41
C ASP A 55 -1.05 8.40 -11.33
N GLY A 56 -1.47 7.13 -11.34
CA GLY A 56 -2.65 6.66 -12.08
C GLY A 56 -2.37 6.23 -13.52
N GLY A 57 -1.38 5.36 -13.73
CA GLY A 57 -1.15 4.66 -15.00
C GLY A 57 -0.26 5.40 -16.01
N ALA A 58 0.42 6.50 -15.60
CA ALA A 58 1.37 7.19 -16.46
C ALA A 58 2.71 6.45 -16.60
N LEU A 59 3.03 5.54 -15.70
CA LEU A 59 4.24 4.73 -15.72
C LEU A 59 3.95 3.36 -16.36
N ASP A 60 4.86 2.90 -17.22
CA ASP A 60 4.78 1.57 -17.81
C ASP A 60 4.82 0.48 -16.72
N PRO A 61 3.90 -0.52 -16.75
CA PRO A 61 3.86 -1.59 -15.76
C PRO A 61 5.18 -2.36 -15.62
N GLY A 62 5.95 -2.55 -16.71
CA GLY A 62 7.27 -3.20 -16.65
C GLY A 62 8.26 -2.43 -15.76
N VAL A 63 8.31 -1.10 -15.91
CA VAL A 63 9.13 -0.23 -15.06
C VAL A 63 8.65 -0.27 -13.60
N MET A 64 7.34 -0.35 -13.37
CA MET A 64 6.78 -0.52 -12.03
C MET A 64 7.28 -1.82 -11.39
N PHE A 65 7.19 -2.95 -12.11
CA PHE A 65 7.65 -4.24 -11.62
C PHE A 65 9.16 -4.31 -11.40
N GLU A 66 9.98 -3.67 -12.24
CA GLU A 66 11.42 -3.55 -12.00
C GLU A 66 11.69 -2.85 -10.67
N ARG A 67 11.01 -1.76 -10.37
CA ARG A 67 11.15 -1.03 -9.11
C ARG A 67 10.67 -1.84 -7.91
N VAL A 68 9.55 -2.54 -8.05
CA VAL A 68 9.02 -3.43 -6.99
C VAL A 68 10.01 -4.56 -6.70
N ALA A 69 10.64 -5.15 -7.72
CA ALA A 69 11.66 -6.18 -7.56
C ALA A 69 12.92 -5.65 -6.84
N GLU A 70 13.39 -4.44 -7.19
CA GLU A 70 14.50 -3.78 -6.50
C GLU A 70 14.22 -3.55 -5.02
N ILE A 71 12.99 -3.12 -4.67
CA ILE A 71 12.54 -2.94 -3.30
C ILE A 71 12.55 -4.27 -2.56
N ALA A 72 11.97 -5.33 -3.14
CA ALA A 72 11.92 -6.65 -2.54
C ALA A 72 13.31 -7.24 -2.29
N ALA A 73 14.22 -7.06 -3.25
CA ALA A 73 15.61 -7.54 -3.11
C ALA A 73 16.45 -6.74 -2.09
N ALA A 74 16.01 -5.54 -1.71
CA ALA A 74 16.78 -4.65 -0.84
C ALA A 74 16.58 -4.93 0.66
N VAL A 75 15.53 -5.67 1.06
CA VAL A 75 15.14 -5.86 2.46
C VAL A 75 14.93 -7.34 2.79
N GLY A 76 15.09 -7.69 4.06
CA GLY A 76 14.82 -9.03 4.60
C GLY A 76 13.41 -9.19 5.18
N VAL A 77 12.66 -8.10 5.37
CA VAL A 77 11.29 -8.12 5.86
C VAL A 77 10.28 -8.36 4.73
N PRO A 78 9.08 -8.88 5.03
CA PRO A 78 8.00 -9.04 4.06
C PRO A 78 7.69 -7.77 3.26
N VAL A 79 7.51 -7.89 1.95
CA VAL A 79 7.11 -6.79 1.07
C VAL A 79 5.74 -7.03 0.47
N SER A 80 4.85 -6.02 0.58
CA SER A 80 3.52 -5.99 -0.01
C SER A 80 3.48 -4.96 -1.14
N ALA A 81 3.16 -5.37 -2.37
CA ALA A 81 3.12 -4.46 -3.51
C ALA A 81 1.78 -3.72 -3.64
N ASP A 82 1.86 -2.46 -4.05
CA ASP A 82 0.73 -1.70 -4.60
C ASP A 82 0.62 -2.06 -6.08
N LEU A 83 -0.38 -2.86 -6.44
CA LEU A 83 -0.58 -3.40 -7.78
C LEU A 83 -1.71 -2.69 -8.55
N GLU A 84 -2.17 -1.55 -8.05
CA GLU A 84 -3.28 -0.79 -8.64
C GLU A 84 -4.50 -1.69 -8.92
N ALA A 85 -5.13 -1.59 -10.09
CA ALA A 85 -6.22 -2.48 -10.51
C ALA A 85 -5.73 -3.85 -11.05
N GLY A 86 -4.44 -4.17 -10.91
CA GLY A 86 -3.83 -5.42 -11.35
C GLY A 86 -3.23 -5.37 -12.76
N TYR A 87 -2.97 -4.18 -13.32
CA TYR A 87 -2.31 -3.95 -14.61
C TYR A 87 -2.84 -4.79 -15.78
N GLY A 88 -4.16 -5.00 -15.85
CA GLY A 88 -4.79 -5.75 -16.93
C GLY A 88 -6.29 -5.49 -17.03
N ASP A 89 -6.83 -5.68 -18.24
CA ASP A 89 -8.25 -5.47 -18.53
C ASP A 89 -9.12 -6.66 -18.11
N THR A 90 -8.53 -7.83 -18.00
CA THR A 90 -9.24 -9.08 -17.68
C THR A 90 -8.79 -9.69 -16.34
N ALA A 91 -9.66 -10.47 -15.70
CA ALA A 91 -9.33 -11.21 -14.48
C ALA A 91 -8.10 -12.13 -14.68
N GLY A 92 -7.94 -12.76 -15.84
CA GLY A 92 -6.78 -13.59 -16.16
C GLY A 92 -5.46 -12.80 -16.20
N GLU A 93 -5.49 -11.54 -16.60
CA GLU A 93 -4.33 -10.65 -16.57
C GLU A 93 -3.97 -10.25 -15.16
N VAL A 94 -4.94 -9.94 -14.32
CA VAL A 94 -4.73 -9.70 -12.88
C VAL A 94 -4.09 -10.90 -12.21
N GLY A 95 -4.54 -12.13 -12.53
CA GLY A 95 -3.88 -13.35 -12.05
C GLY A 95 -2.41 -13.42 -12.47
N ARG A 96 -2.07 -13.10 -13.72
CA ARG A 96 -0.67 -13.07 -14.18
C ARG A 96 0.18 -12.01 -13.45
N THR A 97 -0.40 -10.84 -13.19
CA THR A 97 0.23 -9.79 -12.38
C THR A 97 0.61 -10.28 -10.99
N VAL A 98 -0.31 -10.96 -10.30
CA VAL A 98 -0.06 -11.49 -8.96
C VAL A 98 0.96 -12.63 -8.99
N ALA A 99 0.90 -13.51 -9.99
CA ALA A 99 1.92 -14.56 -10.20
C ALA A 99 3.31 -13.95 -10.37
N LEU A 100 3.45 -12.93 -11.23
CA LEU A 100 4.71 -12.21 -11.44
C LEU A 100 5.21 -11.54 -10.15
N ALA A 101 4.34 -10.86 -9.40
CA ALA A 101 4.71 -10.27 -8.12
C ALA A 101 5.26 -11.32 -7.14
N ALA A 102 4.62 -12.49 -7.04
CA ALA A 102 5.09 -13.58 -6.20
C ALA A 102 6.45 -14.15 -6.66
N GLU A 103 6.68 -14.27 -7.97
CA GLU A 103 7.98 -14.68 -8.55
C GLU A 103 9.10 -13.68 -8.21
N LEU A 104 8.78 -12.39 -8.13
CA LEU A 104 9.72 -11.31 -7.76
C LEU A 104 9.98 -11.23 -6.25
N GLY A 105 9.40 -12.11 -5.43
CA GLY A 105 9.65 -12.15 -3.99
C GLY A 105 8.65 -11.38 -3.14
N ILE A 106 7.58 -10.89 -3.74
CA ILE A 106 6.50 -10.20 -3.04
C ILE A 106 5.60 -11.23 -2.33
N VAL A 107 5.27 -10.96 -1.08
CA VAL A 107 4.45 -11.86 -0.25
C VAL A 107 3.05 -11.35 0.03
N GLY A 108 2.65 -10.26 -0.59
CA GLY A 108 1.31 -9.71 -0.54
C GLY A 108 1.15 -8.54 -1.48
N GLY A 109 -0.09 -8.15 -1.76
CA GLY A 109 -0.37 -6.97 -2.58
C GLY A 109 -1.81 -6.52 -2.45
N ASN A 110 -2.04 -5.23 -2.74
CA ASN A 110 -3.39 -4.74 -2.90
C ASN A 110 -3.80 -4.73 -4.38
N ILE A 111 -5.03 -5.12 -4.61
CA ILE A 111 -5.73 -4.98 -5.89
C ILE A 111 -6.95 -4.10 -5.61
N GLU A 112 -7.10 -3.01 -6.36
CA GLU A 112 -8.22 -2.08 -6.23
C GLU A 112 -9.35 -2.38 -7.22
N ASP A 113 -10.56 -2.03 -6.82
CA ASP A 113 -11.79 -2.27 -7.57
C ASP A 113 -12.17 -1.11 -8.51
N ALA A 114 -11.17 -0.32 -8.92
CA ALA A 114 -11.39 0.84 -9.76
C ALA A 114 -10.30 1.00 -10.82
N SER A 115 -10.66 1.62 -11.92
CA SER A 115 -9.71 2.07 -12.96
C SER A 115 -10.19 3.39 -13.56
N ALA A 116 -9.26 4.29 -13.85
CA ALA A 116 -9.55 5.60 -14.45
C ALA A 116 -10.66 6.40 -13.71
N GLY A 117 -10.74 6.26 -12.38
CA GLY A 117 -11.72 6.95 -11.53
C GLY A 117 -13.13 6.36 -11.59
N VAL A 118 -13.30 5.13 -12.07
CA VAL A 118 -14.58 4.43 -12.13
C VAL A 118 -14.48 3.08 -11.41
N LEU A 119 -15.43 2.80 -10.51
CA LEU A 119 -15.55 1.51 -9.86
C LEU A 119 -15.97 0.44 -10.86
N PHE A 120 -15.35 -0.73 -10.80
CA PHE A 120 -15.85 -1.92 -11.49
C PHE A 120 -17.17 -2.39 -10.87
N PRO A 121 -18.06 -3.04 -11.63
CA PRO A 121 -19.14 -3.82 -11.06
C PRO A 121 -18.58 -4.79 -10.00
N VAL A 122 -19.31 -4.97 -8.89
CA VAL A 122 -18.82 -5.76 -7.75
C VAL A 122 -18.43 -7.20 -8.16
N GLU A 123 -19.20 -7.83 -9.04
CA GLU A 123 -18.89 -9.19 -9.52
C GLU A 123 -17.62 -9.23 -10.38
N GLU A 124 -17.40 -8.24 -11.23
CA GLU A 124 -16.16 -8.13 -12.00
C GLU A 124 -14.94 -7.95 -11.10
N ALA A 125 -15.03 -7.08 -10.08
CA ALA A 125 -13.96 -6.90 -9.11
C ALA A 125 -13.70 -8.20 -8.32
N ALA A 126 -14.75 -8.92 -7.91
CA ALA A 126 -14.63 -10.22 -7.25
C ALA A 126 -13.98 -11.29 -8.15
N GLU A 127 -14.32 -11.35 -9.44
CA GLU A 127 -13.68 -12.24 -10.41
C GLU A 127 -12.18 -11.95 -10.57
N ARG A 128 -11.78 -10.66 -10.58
CA ARG A 128 -10.37 -10.24 -10.60
C ARG A 128 -9.62 -10.73 -9.36
N LEU A 129 -10.22 -10.58 -8.17
CA LEU A 129 -9.64 -11.08 -6.92
C LEU A 129 -9.58 -12.61 -6.85
N ALA A 130 -10.58 -13.30 -7.34
CA ALA A 130 -10.57 -14.76 -7.43
C ALA A 130 -9.44 -15.27 -8.35
N ALA A 131 -9.21 -14.60 -9.49
CA ALA A 131 -8.09 -14.92 -10.36
C ALA A 131 -6.73 -14.63 -9.72
N ALA A 132 -6.60 -13.52 -8.98
CA ALA A 132 -5.43 -13.20 -8.16
C ALA A 132 -5.15 -14.30 -7.13
N ARG A 133 -6.18 -14.75 -6.40
CA ARG A 133 -6.08 -15.83 -5.40
C ARG A 133 -5.71 -17.17 -6.03
N ALA A 134 -6.26 -17.49 -7.20
CA ALA A 134 -5.90 -18.72 -7.92
C ALA A 134 -4.43 -18.74 -8.36
N ALA A 135 -3.87 -17.57 -8.69
CA ALA A 135 -2.47 -17.43 -9.09
C ALA A 135 -1.49 -17.48 -7.90
N ALA A 136 -1.92 -17.09 -6.71
CA ALA A 136 -1.12 -17.10 -5.49
C ALA A 136 -1.95 -17.66 -4.32
N PRO A 137 -1.82 -18.97 -4.01
CA PRO A 137 -2.64 -19.64 -2.99
C PRO A 137 -2.51 -19.02 -1.60
N THR A 138 -3.55 -19.21 -0.78
CA THR A 138 -3.57 -18.78 0.63
C THR A 138 -2.34 -19.33 1.37
N GLY A 139 -1.71 -18.44 2.16
CA GLY A 139 -0.48 -18.76 2.89
C GLY A 139 0.82 -18.51 2.12
N SER A 140 0.76 -18.27 0.79
CA SER A 140 1.92 -17.87 -0.01
C SER A 140 1.91 -16.38 -0.37
N PHE A 141 0.74 -15.73 -0.30
CA PHE A 141 0.55 -14.33 -0.65
C PHE A 141 -0.66 -13.75 0.10
N VAL A 142 -0.47 -12.60 0.74
CA VAL A 142 -1.56 -11.87 1.43
C VAL A 142 -2.27 -10.97 0.42
N LEU A 143 -3.48 -11.34 0.05
CA LEU A 143 -4.32 -10.58 -0.86
C LEU A 143 -5.11 -9.51 -0.09
N ASN A 144 -4.76 -8.24 -0.27
CA ASN A 144 -5.38 -7.08 0.34
C ASN A 144 -6.33 -6.44 -0.68
N ALA A 145 -7.61 -6.80 -0.66
CA ALA A 145 -8.59 -6.27 -1.60
C ALA A 145 -8.97 -4.83 -1.23
N ARG A 146 -8.68 -3.90 -2.15
CA ARG A 146 -9.00 -2.49 -1.97
C ARG A 146 -10.34 -2.17 -2.62
N THR A 147 -11.20 -1.48 -1.87
CA THR A 147 -12.40 -0.87 -2.44
C THR A 147 -12.34 0.64 -2.32
N ASP A 148 -12.50 1.32 -3.44
CA ASP A 148 -12.48 2.77 -3.53
C ASP A 148 -13.88 3.40 -3.39
N ALA A 149 -14.87 2.65 -2.89
CA ALA A 149 -16.24 3.13 -2.72
C ALA A 149 -16.34 4.44 -1.92
N TYR A 150 -15.52 4.61 -0.86
CA TYR A 150 -15.43 5.88 -0.12
C TYR A 150 -14.59 6.95 -0.80
N PHE A 151 -13.73 6.59 -1.73
CA PHE A 151 -12.79 7.53 -2.34
C PHE A 151 -13.33 8.14 -3.64
N ILE A 152 -13.94 7.32 -4.48
CA ILE A 152 -14.49 7.74 -5.79
C ILE A 152 -15.94 7.28 -6.00
N GLY A 153 -16.52 6.57 -5.03
CA GLY A 153 -17.87 6.03 -5.16
C GLY A 153 -18.93 7.11 -5.30
N THR A 154 -19.98 6.79 -6.02
CA THR A 154 -21.14 7.65 -6.27
C THR A 154 -22.42 7.14 -5.61
N ALA A 155 -22.31 6.07 -4.80
CA ALA A 155 -23.47 5.53 -4.08
C ALA A 155 -24.03 6.52 -3.05
N GLU A 156 -25.34 6.50 -2.86
CA GLU A 156 -25.99 7.28 -1.80
C GLU A 156 -25.54 6.81 -0.40
N ASP A 157 -25.27 5.51 -0.24
CA ASP A 157 -24.72 4.92 0.99
C ASP A 157 -23.39 4.22 0.71
N PRO A 158 -22.26 4.92 0.80
CA PRO A 158 -20.96 4.33 0.58
C PRO A 158 -20.58 3.29 1.64
N PHE A 159 -21.20 3.33 2.83
CA PHE A 159 -20.97 2.31 3.85
C PHE A 159 -21.57 0.96 3.42
N ALA A 160 -22.85 0.93 3.02
CA ALA A 160 -23.51 -0.29 2.57
C ALA A 160 -22.79 -0.88 1.34
N GLU A 161 -22.42 -0.06 0.36
CA GLU A 161 -21.65 -0.49 -0.82
C GLU A 161 -20.29 -1.09 -0.42
N THR A 162 -19.57 -0.45 0.51
CA THR A 162 -18.27 -0.96 0.97
C THR A 162 -18.41 -2.31 1.67
N VAL A 163 -19.43 -2.49 2.51
CA VAL A 163 -19.66 -3.77 3.20
C VAL A 163 -20.04 -4.86 2.21
N GLU A 164 -20.91 -4.59 1.24
CA GLU A 164 -21.29 -5.54 0.19
C GLU A 164 -20.06 -5.98 -0.61
N ARG A 165 -19.26 -5.03 -1.10
CA ARG A 165 -18.01 -5.31 -1.84
C ARG A 165 -17.04 -6.13 -0.98
N ALA A 166 -16.82 -5.73 0.27
CA ALA A 166 -15.91 -6.42 1.17
C ALA A 166 -16.31 -7.88 1.40
N GLN A 167 -17.61 -8.18 1.58
CA GLN A 167 -18.12 -9.53 1.72
C GLN A 167 -17.83 -10.37 0.47
N ARG A 168 -18.11 -9.83 -0.73
CA ARG A 168 -17.82 -10.49 -1.99
C ARG A 168 -16.32 -10.74 -2.21
N TYR A 169 -15.47 -9.80 -1.77
CA TYR A 169 -14.03 -9.92 -1.89
C TYR A 169 -13.44 -10.97 -0.94
N VAL A 170 -13.99 -11.09 0.27
CA VAL A 170 -13.61 -12.16 1.19
C VAL A 170 -14.02 -13.53 0.63
N GLU A 171 -15.23 -13.66 0.04
CA GLU A 171 -15.66 -14.86 -0.66
C GLU A 171 -14.75 -15.20 -1.84
N ALA A 172 -14.22 -14.20 -2.55
CA ALA A 172 -13.25 -14.34 -3.63
C ALA A 172 -11.83 -14.69 -3.15
N GLY A 173 -11.58 -14.70 -1.84
CA GLY A 173 -10.33 -15.13 -1.22
C GLY A 173 -9.42 -14.01 -0.73
N ALA A 174 -9.92 -12.79 -0.52
CA ALA A 174 -9.15 -11.73 0.12
C ALA A 174 -8.83 -12.09 1.58
N ASP A 175 -7.57 -11.83 2.00
CA ASP A 175 -7.12 -12.01 3.39
C ASP A 175 -7.32 -10.74 4.24
N CYS A 176 -7.40 -9.59 3.58
CA CYS A 176 -7.54 -8.28 4.20
C CYS A 176 -8.37 -7.38 3.29
N ILE A 177 -9.16 -6.48 3.86
CA ILE A 177 -9.93 -5.48 3.10
C ILE A 177 -9.34 -4.10 3.33
N PHE A 178 -9.06 -3.38 2.25
CA PHE A 178 -8.49 -2.04 2.29
C PHE A 178 -9.54 -1.01 1.86
N VAL A 179 -9.83 -0.07 2.77
CA VAL A 179 -10.83 0.99 2.55
C VAL A 179 -10.16 2.36 2.71
N PRO A 180 -9.65 2.96 1.62
CA PRO A 180 -9.17 4.34 1.65
C PRO A 180 -10.33 5.33 1.71
N GLY A 181 -10.05 6.56 2.17
CA GLY A 181 -11.01 7.66 2.10
C GLY A 181 -11.95 7.81 3.30
N VAL A 182 -12.01 6.84 4.21
CA VAL A 182 -12.82 6.97 5.44
C VAL A 182 -12.20 8.00 6.37
N LYS A 183 -13.02 8.91 6.94
CA LYS A 183 -12.57 10.11 7.64
C LYS A 183 -12.94 10.16 9.13
N ASP A 184 -13.81 9.27 9.59
CA ASP A 184 -14.33 9.32 10.95
C ASP A 184 -14.26 7.97 11.66
N GLU A 185 -14.08 8.04 12.98
CA GLU A 185 -13.87 6.87 13.83
C GLU A 185 -15.12 5.98 13.94
N ASP A 186 -16.31 6.55 13.89
CA ASP A 186 -17.55 5.78 14.01
C ASP A 186 -17.79 4.92 12.78
N THR A 187 -17.54 5.46 11.60
CA THR A 187 -17.59 4.69 10.34
C THR A 187 -16.54 3.58 10.35
N ILE A 188 -15.30 3.87 10.77
CA ILE A 188 -14.23 2.85 10.85
C ILE A 188 -14.62 1.73 11.82
N ARG A 189 -15.16 2.06 13.01
CA ARG A 189 -15.62 1.07 14.00
C ARG A 189 -16.73 0.18 13.44
N ARG A 190 -17.67 0.76 12.68
CA ARG A 190 -18.75 0.01 12.03
C ARG A 190 -18.21 -0.89 10.92
N LEU A 191 -17.28 -0.42 10.09
CA LEU A 191 -16.62 -1.26 9.06
C LEU A 191 -15.89 -2.44 9.68
N VAL A 192 -15.15 -2.23 10.78
CA VAL A 192 -14.48 -3.32 11.51
C VAL A 192 -15.48 -4.35 12.03
N ALA A 193 -16.68 -3.94 12.46
CA ALA A 193 -17.70 -4.85 12.96
C ALA A 193 -18.43 -5.64 11.85
N GLU A 194 -18.60 -5.06 10.68
CA GLU A 194 -19.41 -5.61 9.59
C GLU A 194 -18.56 -6.41 8.56
N ILE A 195 -17.26 -6.07 8.40
CA ILE A 195 -16.38 -6.72 7.44
C ILE A 195 -15.78 -7.99 8.08
N PRO A 196 -16.00 -9.20 7.51
CA PRO A 196 -15.55 -10.47 8.10
C PRO A 196 -14.06 -10.77 7.83
N ALA A 197 -13.21 -9.73 7.79
CA ALA A 197 -11.77 -9.83 7.54
C ALA A 197 -11.02 -8.69 8.23
N PRO A 198 -9.70 -8.79 8.45
CA PRO A 198 -8.86 -7.68 8.89
C PRO A 198 -9.05 -6.45 8.01
N LEU A 199 -9.21 -5.27 8.64
CA LEU A 199 -9.35 -4.00 7.94
C LEU A 199 -8.00 -3.29 7.82
N ASN A 200 -7.66 -2.85 6.60
CA ASN A 200 -6.60 -1.89 6.31
C ASN A 200 -7.21 -0.51 6.04
N VAL A 201 -6.65 0.52 6.67
CA VAL A 201 -6.91 1.91 6.32
C VAL A 201 -5.61 2.62 5.98
N VAL A 202 -5.68 3.67 5.16
CA VAL A 202 -4.51 4.50 4.84
C VAL A 202 -4.55 5.79 5.64
N ALA A 203 -3.51 6.02 6.45
CA ALA A 203 -3.35 7.26 7.20
C ALA A 203 -2.68 8.35 6.35
N GLY A 204 -3.20 9.58 6.40
CA GLY A 204 -2.61 10.74 5.73
C GLY A 204 -3.04 10.96 4.27
N LEU A 205 -3.94 10.15 3.74
CA LEU A 205 -4.53 10.39 2.41
C LEU A 205 -5.54 11.54 2.45
N VAL A 206 -6.39 11.56 3.47
CA VAL A 206 -7.45 12.55 3.68
C VAL A 206 -7.36 13.14 5.08
N ALA A 207 -7.89 14.36 5.25
CA ALA A 207 -8.03 15.00 6.57
C ALA A 207 -9.44 14.74 7.14
N PRO A 208 -9.59 14.63 8.49
CA PRO A 208 -8.52 14.65 9.50
C PRO A 208 -7.68 13.38 9.50
N VAL A 209 -6.41 13.48 9.92
CA VAL A 209 -5.54 12.31 10.08
C VAL A 209 -5.80 11.67 11.44
N ILE A 210 -6.24 10.41 11.42
CA ILE A 210 -6.44 9.62 12.65
C ILE A 210 -5.14 8.88 12.96
N PRO A 211 -4.55 9.04 14.16
CA PRO A 211 -3.31 8.36 14.52
C PRO A 211 -3.46 6.82 14.56
N ALA A 212 -2.40 6.09 14.21
CA ALA A 212 -2.42 4.63 14.19
C ALA A 212 -2.85 3.99 15.54
N PRO A 213 -2.42 4.46 16.73
CA PRO A 213 -2.91 3.91 17.99
C PRO A 213 -4.44 4.00 18.15
N THR A 214 -5.04 5.11 17.70
CA THR A 214 -6.50 5.26 17.70
C THR A 214 -7.14 4.25 16.74
N LEU A 215 -6.62 4.12 15.52
CA LEU A 215 -7.11 3.14 14.54
C LEU A 215 -7.05 1.70 15.09
N PHE A 216 -5.97 1.34 15.76
CA PHE A 216 -5.84 0.02 16.41
C PHE A 216 -6.86 -0.17 17.54
N SER A 217 -7.16 0.87 18.32
CA SER A 217 -8.18 0.81 19.37
C SER A 217 -9.60 0.61 18.81
N LEU A 218 -9.83 1.00 17.55
CA LEU A 218 -11.08 0.76 16.82
C LEU A 218 -11.16 -0.64 16.21
N GLY A 219 -10.06 -1.42 16.23
CA GLY A 219 -10.00 -2.78 15.70
C GLY A 219 -9.34 -2.90 14.33
N VAL A 220 -8.85 -1.81 13.73
CA VAL A 220 -8.07 -1.85 12.47
C VAL A 220 -6.82 -2.70 12.69
N LYS A 221 -6.47 -3.53 11.72
CA LYS A 221 -5.32 -4.45 11.82
C LYS A 221 -4.13 -3.99 11.00
N ARG A 222 -4.33 -3.27 9.92
CA ARG A 222 -3.27 -2.75 9.06
C ARG A 222 -3.48 -1.27 8.81
N VAL A 223 -2.43 -0.48 9.04
CA VAL A 223 -2.42 0.95 8.73
C VAL A 223 -1.28 1.22 7.74
N SER A 224 -1.63 1.53 6.50
CA SER A 224 -0.69 1.96 5.47
C SER A 224 -0.60 3.49 5.41
N VAL A 225 0.40 4.02 4.74
CA VAL A 225 0.59 5.48 4.61
C VAL A 225 0.59 5.96 3.15
N GLY A 226 0.51 5.03 2.19
CA GLY A 226 0.48 5.34 0.77
C GLY A 226 1.61 6.27 0.34
N GLY A 227 1.31 7.24 -0.50
CA GLY A 227 2.29 8.25 -0.96
C GLY A 227 2.72 9.28 0.08
N SER A 228 2.31 9.17 1.36
CA SER A 228 2.57 10.24 2.35
C SER A 228 4.05 10.46 2.64
N LEU A 229 4.86 9.38 2.72
CA LEU A 229 6.31 9.52 2.93
C LEU A 229 7.00 10.12 1.70
N ALA A 230 6.60 9.72 0.49
CA ALA A 230 7.12 10.31 -0.75
C ALA A 230 6.78 11.81 -0.84
N ARG A 231 5.53 12.20 -0.51
CA ARG A 231 5.14 13.61 -0.43
C ARG A 231 5.97 14.40 0.59
N ALA A 232 6.24 13.81 1.76
CA ALA A 232 7.08 14.43 2.78
C ALA A 232 8.51 14.66 2.26
N ALA A 233 9.08 13.67 1.54
CA ALA A 233 10.40 13.79 0.92
C ALA A 233 10.43 14.89 -0.16
N LEU A 234 9.45 14.90 -1.08
CA LEU A 234 9.32 15.93 -2.10
C LEU A 234 9.15 17.32 -1.50
N SER A 235 8.36 17.46 -0.43
CA SER A 235 8.19 18.72 0.28
C SER A 235 9.47 19.18 0.97
N ALA A 236 10.31 18.25 1.47
CA ALA A 236 11.62 18.60 2.01
C ALA A 236 12.55 19.15 0.93
N VAL A 237 12.57 18.51 -0.26
CA VAL A 237 13.35 18.98 -1.41
C VAL A 237 12.88 20.38 -1.86
N GLU A 238 11.56 20.61 -1.94
CA GLU A 238 11.01 21.93 -2.30
C GLU A 238 11.43 23.02 -1.29
N ARG A 239 11.29 22.75 0.02
CA ARG A 239 11.69 23.72 1.06
C ARG A 239 13.18 24.03 0.99
N ALA A 240 14.03 23.01 0.88
CA ALA A 240 15.49 23.19 0.75
C ALA A 240 15.85 23.97 -0.52
N GLY A 241 15.19 23.69 -1.65
CA GLY A 241 15.39 24.41 -2.90
C GLY A 241 15.00 25.89 -2.80
N ARG A 242 13.90 26.22 -2.11
CA ARG A 242 13.49 27.62 -1.85
C ARG A 242 14.51 28.32 -0.97
N GLU A 243 14.95 27.74 0.12
CA GLU A 243 15.97 28.31 1.01
C GLU A 243 17.26 28.63 0.24
N LEU A 244 17.75 27.69 -0.56
CA LEU A 244 18.96 27.87 -1.37
C LEU A 244 18.82 29.03 -2.36
N ILE A 245 17.68 29.19 -3.02
CA ILE A 245 17.50 30.25 -4.03
C ILE A 245 17.20 31.65 -3.40
N GLU A 246 16.51 31.65 -2.25
CA GLU A 246 16.06 32.89 -1.61
C GLU A 246 17.15 33.52 -0.70
N THR A 247 17.89 32.69 0.05
CA THR A 247 18.83 33.12 1.07
C THR A 247 20.25 32.63 0.86
N GLY A 248 20.44 31.51 0.15
CA GLY A 248 21.73 30.82 0.00
C GLY A 248 22.17 30.11 1.27
N THR A 249 21.30 29.94 2.28
CA THR A 249 21.61 29.21 3.51
C THR A 249 21.43 27.70 3.32
N LEU A 250 21.90 26.92 4.28
CA LEU A 250 21.88 25.46 4.29
C LEU A 250 21.27 24.93 5.60
N ASP A 251 20.34 25.70 6.20
CA ASP A 251 19.75 25.40 7.51
C ASP A 251 18.92 24.11 7.46
N PHE A 252 18.42 23.71 6.27
CA PHE A 252 17.75 22.44 6.07
C PHE A 252 18.61 21.21 6.43
N LEU A 253 19.95 21.37 6.47
CA LEU A 253 20.87 20.29 6.86
C LEU A 253 20.78 19.94 8.35
N ASP A 254 20.32 20.84 9.21
CA ASP A 254 20.19 20.62 10.65
C ASP A 254 19.24 19.45 10.98
N ALA A 255 18.25 19.20 10.12
CA ALA A 255 17.30 18.10 10.24
C ALA A 255 17.65 16.89 9.34
N SER A 256 18.77 16.95 8.63
CA SER A 256 19.15 15.92 7.65
C SER A 256 20.08 14.86 8.28
N LEU A 257 20.02 13.65 7.76
CA LEU A 257 21.03 12.62 8.07
C LEU A 257 22.40 13.07 7.59
N GLY A 258 23.44 12.87 8.39
CA GLY A 258 24.81 13.11 7.98
C GLY A 258 25.21 12.15 6.84
N TYR A 259 26.16 12.60 5.98
CA TYR A 259 26.65 11.78 4.85
C TYR A 259 27.08 10.35 5.30
N GLY A 260 27.85 10.27 6.40
CA GLY A 260 28.30 8.99 6.94
C GLY A 260 27.15 8.12 7.48
N ASP A 261 26.05 8.73 7.95
CA ASP A 261 24.87 7.99 8.41
C ASP A 261 24.14 7.35 7.24
N VAL A 262 23.98 8.08 6.14
CA VAL A 262 23.39 7.55 4.89
C VAL A 262 24.24 6.42 4.34
N GLN A 263 25.55 6.60 4.26
CA GLN A 263 26.46 5.54 3.76
C GLN A 263 26.36 4.26 4.61
N ARG A 264 26.31 4.37 5.93
CA ARG A 264 26.14 3.20 6.81
C ARG A 264 24.80 2.51 6.62
N ARG A 265 23.74 3.27 6.43
CA ARG A 265 22.39 2.71 6.26
C ARG A 265 22.21 2.00 4.92
N LEU A 266 22.87 2.45 3.88
CA LEU A 266 22.70 1.91 2.53
C LEU A 266 23.81 0.91 2.14
N GLY A 267 24.96 0.94 2.82
CA GLY A 267 26.13 0.11 2.49
C GLY A 267 26.25 -1.19 3.30
N ALA A 268 25.33 -1.49 4.18
CA ALA A 268 25.36 -2.67 5.04
C ALA A 268 24.78 -3.90 4.34
#